data_740b1b986f42a95fdaf365893dc34116
#
_entry.id   740b1b986f42a95fdaf365893dc34116
#
_cell.length_a   1.000
_cell.length_b   1.000
_cell.length_c   1.000
_cell.angle_alpha   90.00
_cell.angle_beta   90.00
_cell.angle_gamma   90.00
#
_symmetry.space_group_name_H-M   'P 1'
#
loop_
_entity.id
_entity.type
_entity.pdbx_description
1 polymer ?
#
loop_
_entity_poly.entity_id
_entity_poly.type
_entity_poly.pdbx_seq_one_letter_code
_entity_poly.pdbx_strand_id
1 'polypeptide(L)'
;VLKRAVFKQIKHLRPEVLLHPGVGEDCSAIETAEDEVLVFSTDPITGASKGMGTLAVHITANDLASSGAEPVGILTCVILPPRTREKKLHDLMEEIILAANSLHIEVMGGHTEISDVVNRPVITVTGVGKVHKDKLVSTGGLQPGDDLVMTKWAGLEGTSIIAEEKREELLTRIPEQLIDAAAAMRE
;
A
#
# COMPACT_ATOMS: atom_id res chain seq x y z
N VAL A 1 20.89 -5.87 1.99
CA VAL A 1 20.29 -7.11 2.53
C VAL A 1 19.48 -7.80 1.44
N LEU A 2 18.45 -7.18 0.82
CA LEU A 2 17.54 -7.80 -0.15
C LEU A 2 18.25 -8.53 -1.29
N LYS A 3 19.23 -7.88 -1.96
CA LYS A 3 20.00 -8.52 -3.05
C LYS A 3 20.64 -9.84 -2.63
N ARG A 4 21.13 -9.96 -1.39
CA ARG A 4 21.86 -11.15 -0.91
C ARG A 4 20.95 -12.21 -0.31
N ALA A 5 19.96 -11.77 0.49
CA ALA A 5 19.13 -12.68 1.29
C ALA A 5 17.84 -13.10 0.59
N VAL A 6 17.39 -12.36 -0.42
CA VAL A 6 16.13 -12.62 -1.13
C VAL A 6 16.38 -12.88 -2.61
N PHE A 7 16.77 -11.85 -3.37
CA PHE A 7 16.78 -11.93 -4.85
C PHE A 7 17.72 -13.02 -5.39
N LYS A 8 18.88 -13.22 -4.77
CA LYS A 8 19.83 -14.29 -5.20
C LYS A 8 19.29 -15.72 -5.03
N GLN A 9 18.26 -15.90 -4.23
CA GLN A 9 17.64 -17.21 -4.00
C GLN A 9 16.54 -17.52 -5.02
N ILE A 10 15.98 -16.51 -5.68
CA ILE A 10 14.98 -16.67 -6.72
C ILE A 10 15.67 -17.20 -7.97
N LYS A 11 15.44 -18.47 -8.30
CA LYS A 11 16.08 -19.17 -9.44
C LYS A 11 15.11 -19.50 -10.55
N HIS A 12 13.85 -19.66 -10.22
CA HIS A 12 12.80 -19.98 -11.17
C HIS A 12 12.11 -18.70 -11.61
N LEU A 13 12.18 -18.39 -12.88
CA LEU A 13 11.51 -17.25 -13.50
C LEU A 13 10.55 -17.79 -14.56
N ARG A 14 9.39 -17.17 -14.64
CA ARG A 14 8.37 -17.47 -15.63
C ARG A 14 8.36 -16.40 -16.70
N PRO A 15 8.20 -16.77 -18.00
CA PRO A 15 8.20 -15.78 -19.08
C PRO A 15 7.02 -14.82 -19.03
N GLU A 16 5.90 -15.22 -18.40
CA GLU A 16 4.72 -14.39 -18.25
C GLU A 16 4.90 -13.28 -17.21
N VAL A 17 5.89 -13.40 -16.32
CA VAL A 17 6.19 -12.36 -15.33
C VAL A 17 7.06 -11.30 -15.98
N LEU A 18 6.52 -10.11 -16.17
CA LEU A 18 7.19 -8.99 -16.83
C LEU A 18 8.03 -8.15 -15.87
N LEU A 19 7.52 -7.93 -14.65
CA LEU A 19 8.24 -7.24 -13.58
C LEU A 19 8.63 -8.24 -12.49
N HIS A 20 9.93 -8.44 -12.36
CA HIS A 20 10.52 -9.32 -11.35
C HIS A 20 10.99 -8.53 -10.12
N PRO A 21 11.13 -9.17 -8.95
CA PRO A 21 11.62 -8.51 -7.75
C PRO A 21 12.96 -7.81 -7.98
N GLY A 22 13.00 -6.52 -7.71
CA GLY A 22 14.14 -5.64 -7.90
C GLY A 22 14.31 -4.61 -6.78
N VAL A 23 15.40 -3.88 -6.80
CA VAL A 23 15.59 -2.76 -5.87
C VAL A 23 14.81 -1.56 -6.40
N GLY A 24 13.88 -1.06 -5.59
CA GLY A 24 13.00 0.05 -5.98
C GLY A 24 11.82 -0.41 -6.86
N GLU A 25 11.57 -1.71 -7.00
CA GLU A 25 10.41 -2.25 -7.69
C GLU A 25 9.40 -2.75 -6.65
N ASP A 26 8.31 -2.02 -6.48
CA ASP A 26 7.29 -2.31 -5.48
C ASP A 26 6.15 -3.17 -6.05
N CYS A 27 6.05 -3.24 -7.38
CA CYS A 27 5.04 -4.02 -8.08
C CYS A 27 5.62 -5.25 -8.77
N SER A 28 4.74 -6.22 -9.03
CA SER A 28 4.97 -7.31 -9.96
C SER A 28 3.92 -7.25 -11.07
N ALA A 29 4.25 -7.72 -12.28
CA ALA A 29 3.32 -7.71 -13.41
C ALA A 29 3.33 -9.04 -14.13
N ILE A 30 2.15 -9.54 -14.47
CA ILE A 30 1.94 -10.80 -15.20
C ILE A 30 1.21 -10.51 -16.50
N GLU A 31 1.80 -10.92 -17.63
CA GLU A 31 1.13 -10.86 -18.92
C GLU A 31 -0.01 -11.88 -18.99
N THR A 32 -1.16 -11.43 -19.43
CA THR A 32 -2.33 -12.28 -19.71
C THR A 32 -2.56 -12.37 -21.23
N ALA A 33 -3.70 -12.90 -21.66
CA ALA A 33 -4.06 -12.88 -23.06
C ALA A 33 -4.42 -11.45 -23.54
N GLU A 34 -4.26 -11.17 -24.82
CA GLU A 34 -4.73 -9.93 -25.48
C GLU A 34 -4.02 -8.63 -25.06
N ASP A 35 -2.70 -8.70 -24.81
CA ASP A 35 -1.87 -7.54 -24.41
C ASP A 35 -2.29 -6.86 -23.10
N GLU A 36 -3.15 -7.49 -22.31
CA GLU A 36 -3.48 -7.05 -20.95
C GLU A 36 -2.50 -7.62 -19.93
N VAL A 37 -2.11 -6.78 -18.99
CA VAL A 37 -1.19 -7.10 -17.90
C VAL A 37 -1.91 -6.91 -16.58
N LEU A 38 -1.82 -7.88 -15.69
CA LEU A 38 -2.20 -7.75 -14.29
C LEU A 38 -1.01 -7.31 -13.48
N VAL A 39 -1.19 -6.24 -12.71
CA VAL A 39 -0.19 -5.68 -11.79
C VAL A 39 -0.60 -5.99 -10.36
N PHE A 40 0.36 -6.37 -9.55
CA PHE A 40 0.17 -6.72 -8.14
C PHE A 40 1.12 -5.90 -7.27
N SER A 41 0.60 -5.38 -6.17
CA SER A 41 1.39 -4.80 -5.08
C SER A 41 0.92 -5.39 -3.75
N THR A 42 1.81 -5.47 -2.75
CA THR A 42 1.45 -5.96 -1.42
C THR A 42 2.26 -5.28 -0.33
N ASP A 43 1.59 -4.59 0.58
CA ASP A 43 2.19 -3.84 1.68
C ASP A 43 1.55 -4.10 3.04
N PRO A 44 2.37 -4.25 4.10
CA PRO A 44 1.89 -4.30 5.46
C PRO A 44 1.81 -2.90 6.06
N ILE A 45 0.70 -2.59 6.74
CA ILE A 45 0.56 -1.38 7.54
C ILE A 45 0.88 -1.70 9.00
N THR A 46 2.02 -1.20 9.47
CA THR A 46 2.54 -1.47 10.82
C THR A 46 2.74 -0.20 11.64
N GLY A 47 2.80 0.97 11.01
CA GLY A 47 3.16 2.25 11.62
C GLY A 47 2.00 3.07 12.17
N ALA A 48 0.77 2.87 11.71
CA ALA A 48 -0.40 3.63 12.11
C ALA A 48 -1.24 2.89 13.15
N SER A 49 -1.85 3.61 14.09
CA SER A 49 -2.83 3.08 15.05
C SER A 49 -4.27 3.52 14.72
N LYS A 50 -4.42 4.60 13.98
CA LYS A 50 -5.69 5.16 13.50
C LYS A 50 -5.69 5.25 11.97
N GLY A 51 -6.84 5.10 11.36
CA GLY A 51 -7.00 5.17 9.91
C GLY A 51 -6.17 4.13 9.14
N MET A 52 -5.84 3.01 9.79
CA MET A 52 -5.03 1.94 9.19
C MET A 52 -5.69 1.38 7.94
N GLY A 53 -7.01 1.19 7.98
CA GLY A 53 -7.76 0.64 6.87
C GLY A 53 -7.74 1.56 5.65
N THR A 54 -7.99 2.85 5.86
CA THR A 54 -7.91 3.87 4.82
C THR A 54 -6.51 3.94 4.22
N LEU A 55 -5.49 4.03 5.08
CA LEU A 55 -4.09 4.12 4.64
C LEU A 55 -3.67 2.90 3.81
N ALA A 56 -4.06 1.69 4.25
CA ALA A 56 -3.73 0.44 3.56
C ALA A 56 -4.27 0.43 2.11
N VAL A 57 -5.50 0.87 1.91
CA VAL A 57 -6.10 0.93 0.57
C VAL A 57 -5.39 1.96 -0.30
N HIS A 58 -5.13 3.17 0.23
CA HIS A 58 -4.50 4.23 -0.56
C HIS A 58 -3.05 3.93 -0.94
N ILE A 59 -2.25 3.35 -0.03
CA ILE A 59 -0.87 2.94 -0.34
C ILE A 59 -0.88 1.94 -1.49
N THR A 60 -1.65 0.86 -1.35
CA THR A 60 -1.73 -0.18 -2.39
C THR A 60 -2.25 0.37 -3.73
N ALA A 61 -3.25 1.26 -3.69
CA ALA A 61 -3.77 1.90 -4.91
C ALA A 61 -2.73 2.81 -5.58
N ASN A 62 -1.92 3.54 -4.80
CA ASN A 62 -0.85 4.38 -5.32
C ASN A 62 0.25 3.57 -6.02
N ASP A 63 0.63 2.41 -5.46
CA ASP A 63 1.62 1.53 -6.09
C ASP A 63 1.12 1.03 -7.45
N LEU A 64 -0.12 0.54 -7.50
CA LEU A 64 -0.73 0.11 -8.76
C LEU A 64 -0.79 1.25 -9.77
N ALA A 65 -1.20 2.45 -9.34
CA ALA A 65 -1.29 3.63 -10.19
C ALA A 65 0.09 4.08 -10.69
N SER A 66 1.13 4.00 -9.87
CA SER A 66 2.50 4.34 -10.27
C SER A 66 3.05 3.43 -11.36
N SER A 67 2.55 2.19 -11.44
CA SER A 67 2.84 1.24 -12.52
C SER A 67 1.95 1.41 -13.76
N GLY A 68 1.12 2.47 -13.79
CA GLY A 68 0.19 2.75 -14.89
C GLY A 68 -1.08 1.91 -14.85
N ALA A 69 -1.28 1.09 -13.82
CA ALA A 69 -2.42 0.20 -13.72
C ALA A 69 -3.64 0.88 -13.10
N GLU A 70 -4.82 0.55 -13.62
CA GLU A 70 -6.10 0.85 -13.00
C GLU A 70 -6.35 -0.16 -11.88
N PRO A 71 -6.46 0.27 -10.61
CA PRO A 71 -6.78 -0.65 -9.52
C PRO A 71 -8.16 -1.28 -9.72
N VAL A 72 -8.26 -2.60 -9.55
CA VAL A 72 -9.51 -3.36 -9.72
C VAL A 72 -10.03 -3.89 -8.40
N GLY A 73 -9.14 -4.49 -7.60
CA GLY A 73 -9.54 -5.13 -6.37
C GLY A 73 -8.40 -5.34 -5.38
N ILE A 74 -8.77 -5.65 -4.15
CA ILE A 74 -7.83 -5.93 -3.06
C ILE A 74 -8.19 -7.22 -2.31
N LEU A 75 -7.15 -7.88 -1.83
CA LEU A 75 -7.23 -8.94 -0.82
C LEU A 75 -6.61 -8.41 0.48
N THR A 76 -7.29 -8.62 1.60
CA THR A 76 -6.84 -8.15 2.91
C THR A 76 -6.41 -9.30 3.80
N CYS A 77 -5.27 -9.19 4.46
CA CYS A 77 -4.86 -10.08 5.53
C CYS A 77 -4.81 -9.26 6.83
N VAL A 78 -5.71 -9.58 7.77
CA VAL A 78 -5.86 -8.85 9.04
C VAL A 78 -5.47 -9.78 10.19
N ILE A 79 -4.41 -9.44 10.92
CA ILE A 79 -3.96 -10.17 12.11
C ILE A 79 -4.20 -9.30 13.34
N LEU A 80 -4.99 -9.81 14.26
CA LEU A 80 -5.39 -9.11 15.47
C LEU A 80 -4.80 -9.77 16.73
N PRO A 81 -4.38 -9.00 17.72
CA PRO A 81 -3.90 -9.59 18.98
C PRO A 81 -5.05 -10.23 19.77
N PRO A 82 -4.74 -11.20 20.67
CA PRO A 82 -5.72 -11.81 21.55
C PRO A 82 -6.53 -10.78 22.35
N ARG A 83 -7.81 -11.09 22.60
CA ARG A 83 -8.76 -10.21 23.29
C ARG A 83 -9.17 -8.96 22.52
N THR A 84 -8.86 -8.84 21.25
CA THR A 84 -9.42 -7.79 20.40
C THR A 84 -10.94 -7.91 20.36
N ARG A 85 -11.64 -6.80 20.58
CA ARG A 85 -13.09 -6.77 20.52
C ARG A 85 -13.55 -6.79 19.07
N GLU A 86 -14.66 -7.46 18.77
CA GLU A 86 -15.27 -7.52 17.43
C GLU A 86 -15.49 -6.11 16.84
N LYS A 87 -15.91 -5.15 17.68
CA LYS A 87 -16.04 -3.74 17.26
C LYS A 87 -14.77 -3.19 16.59
N LYS A 88 -13.58 -3.54 17.11
CA LYS A 88 -12.31 -3.05 16.52
C LYS A 88 -12.10 -3.60 15.12
N LEU A 89 -12.45 -4.87 14.88
CA LEU A 89 -12.41 -5.45 13.54
C LEU A 89 -13.44 -4.78 12.63
N HIS A 90 -14.67 -4.58 13.14
CA HIS A 90 -15.72 -3.90 12.38
C HIS A 90 -15.29 -2.50 11.94
N ASP A 91 -14.79 -1.68 12.88
CA ASP A 91 -14.36 -0.30 12.59
C ASP A 91 -13.22 -0.30 11.53
N LEU A 92 -12.28 -1.26 11.65
CA LEU A 92 -11.18 -1.41 10.70
C LEU A 92 -11.65 -1.81 9.29
N MET A 93 -12.59 -2.76 9.21
CA MET A 93 -13.15 -3.17 7.92
C MET A 93 -14.02 -2.07 7.30
N GLU A 94 -14.71 -1.27 8.11
CA GLU A 94 -15.45 -0.11 7.65
C GLU A 94 -14.52 0.92 6.99
N GLU A 95 -13.37 1.24 7.61
CA GLU A 95 -12.35 2.11 7.02
C GLU A 95 -11.88 1.59 5.65
N ILE A 96 -11.57 0.29 5.55
CA ILE A 96 -11.13 -0.36 4.30
C ILE A 96 -12.23 -0.25 3.23
N ILE A 97 -13.46 -0.61 3.58
CA ILE A 97 -14.58 -0.63 2.63
C ILE A 97 -14.90 0.78 2.12
N LEU A 98 -14.92 1.78 3.01
CA LEU A 98 -15.19 3.16 2.62
C LEU A 98 -14.09 3.70 1.68
N ALA A 99 -12.83 3.46 1.99
CA ALA A 99 -11.72 3.86 1.14
C ALA A 99 -11.75 3.15 -0.22
N ALA A 100 -11.96 1.84 -0.24
CA ALA A 100 -12.06 1.05 -1.47
C ALA A 100 -13.22 1.53 -2.36
N ASN A 101 -14.40 1.77 -1.76
CA ASN A 101 -15.55 2.28 -2.47
C ASN A 101 -15.30 3.66 -3.10
N SER A 102 -14.59 4.55 -2.40
CA SER A 102 -14.26 5.89 -2.91
C SER A 102 -13.35 5.86 -4.15
N LEU A 103 -12.56 4.80 -4.27
CA LEU A 103 -11.65 4.55 -5.40
C LEU A 103 -12.21 3.57 -6.44
N HIS A 104 -13.46 3.10 -6.28
CA HIS A 104 -14.09 2.07 -7.11
C HIS A 104 -13.31 0.75 -7.15
N ILE A 105 -12.66 0.38 -6.04
CA ILE A 105 -11.90 -0.85 -5.85
C ILE A 105 -12.77 -1.87 -5.12
N GLU A 106 -12.79 -3.11 -5.57
CA GLU A 106 -13.52 -4.20 -4.91
C GLU A 106 -12.67 -4.84 -3.80
N VAL A 107 -13.26 -5.03 -2.61
CA VAL A 107 -12.69 -5.92 -1.59
C VAL A 107 -13.05 -7.35 -1.95
N MET A 108 -12.18 -8.03 -2.69
CA MET A 108 -12.42 -9.36 -3.27
C MET A 108 -12.40 -10.49 -2.25
N GLY A 109 -11.83 -10.26 -1.05
CA GLY A 109 -11.71 -11.25 -0.01
C GLY A 109 -10.48 -11.05 0.86
N GLY A 110 -10.00 -12.13 1.47
CA GLY A 110 -8.80 -12.07 2.31
C GLY A 110 -8.83 -13.09 3.44
N HIS A 111 -8.07 -12.80 4.49
CA HIS A 111 -7.95 -13.62 5.68
C HIS A 111 -8.02 -12.75 6.93
N THR A 112 -8.67 -13.26 7.98
CA THR A 112 -8.69 -12.60 9.30
C THR A 112 -8.42 -13.64 10.36
N GLU A 113 -7.45 -13.37 11.24
CA GLU A 113 -7.15 -14.23 12.36
C GLU A 113 -6.84 -13.46 13.65
N ILE A 114 -6.99 -14.12 14.78
CA ILE A 114 -6.50 -13.66 16.08
C ILE A 114 -5.28 -14.49 16.43
N SER A 115 -4.15 -13.81 16.68
CA SER A 115 -2.88 -14.48 16.95
C SER A 115 -2.06 -13.74 18.00
N ASP A 116 -1.39 -14.49 18.86
CA ASP A 116 -0.47 -13.97 19.88
C ASP A 116 0.91 -13.58 19.32
N VAL A 117 1.16 -13.83 18.04
CA VAL A 117 2.38 -13.36 17.34
C VAL A 117 2.42 -11.86 17.14
N VAL A 118 1.27 -11.17 17.30
CA VAL A 118 1.16 -9.72 17.24
C VAL A 118 0.65 -9.14 18.54
N ASN A 119 1.14 -7.95 18.92
CA ASN A 119 0.67 -7.21 20.10
C ASN A 119 -0.23 -6.01 19.75
N ARG A 120 -0.38 -5.71 18.47
CA ARG A 120 -1.26 -4.70 17.88
C ARG A 120 -1.76 -5.20 16.52
N PRO A 121 -2.87 -4.64 15.98
CA PRO A 121 -3.35 -5.00 14.66
C PRO A 121 -2.26 -4.84 13.59
N VAL A 122 -2.20 -5.79 12.68
CA VAL A 122 -1.39 -5.72 11.45
C VAL A 122 -2.33 -5.99 10.28
N ILE A 123 -2.26 -5.15 9.28
CA ILE A 123 -3.00 -5.31 8.03
C ILE A 123 -1.97 -5.43 6.91
N THR A 124 -2.14 -6.43 6.07
CA THR A 124 -1.46 -6.48 4.77
C THR A 124 -2.53 -6.44 3.69
N VAL A 125 -2.36 -5.57 2.72
CA VAL A 125 -3.24 -5.49 1.56
C VAL A 125 -2.46 -5.90 0.33
N THR A 126 -3.05 -6.79 -0.46
CA THR A 126 -2.57 -7.14 -1.79
C THR A 126 -3.53 -6.58 -2.80
N GLY A 127 -3.07 -5.65 -3.62
CA GLY A 127 -3.84 -5.04 -4.69
C GLY A 127 -3.62 -5.71 -6.02
N VAL A 128 -4.65 -5.70 -6.83
CA VAL A 128 -4.64 -6.15 -8.23
C VAL A 128 -5.13 -5.00 -9.10
N GLY A 129 -4.33 -4.65 -10.09
CA GLY A 129 -4.70 -3.69 -11.13
C GLY A 129 -4.52 -4.29 -12.52
N LYS A 130 -5.04 -3.61 -13.52
CA LYS A 130 -4.90 -3.99 -14.92
C LYS A 130 -4.36 -2.81 -15.74
N VAL A 131 -3.58 -3.14 -16.76
CA VAL A 131 -3.01 -2.15 -17.68
C VAL A 131 -2.75 -2.81 -19.03
N HIS A 132 -2.85 -2.05 -20.13
CA HIS A 132 -2.36 -2.51 -21.42
C HIS A 132 -0.83 -2.57 -21.39
N LYS A 133 -0.24 -3.61 -21.98
CA LYS A 133 1.20 -3.87 -21.93
C LYS A 133 2.06 -2.66 -22.32
N ASP A 134 1.66 -1.91 -23.34
CA ASP A 134 2.39 -0.72 -23.80
C ASP A 134 2.34 0.47 -22.84
N LYS A 135 1.47 0.42 -21.83
CA LYS A 135 1.31 1.46 -20.81
C LYS A 135 1.85 1.04 -19.44
N LEU A 136 2.39 -0.16 -19.33
CA LEU A 136 3.03 -0.62 -18.10
C LEU A 136 4.27 0.23 -17.81
N VAL A 137 4.33 0.80 -16.64
CA VAL A 137 5.46 1.57 -16.15
C VAL A 137 6.25 0.75 -15.13
N SER A 138 7.55 0.69 -15.30
CA SER A 138 8.48 0.10 -14.32
C SER A 138 9.41 1.19 -13.76
N THR A 139 10.04 0.92 -12.63
CA THR A 139 11.04 1.82 -12.04
C THR A 139 12.37 1.83 -12.78
N GLY A 140 12.54 0.92 -13.73
CA GLY A 140 13.70 0.85 -14.62
C GLY A 140 13.55 1.72 -15.86
N GLY A 141 14.68 1.97 -16.53
CA GLY A 141 14.68 2.59 -17.88
C GLY A 141 14.87 4.10 -17.92
N LEU A 142 14.99 4.78 -16.77
CA LEU A 142 15.25 6.23 -16.70
C LEU A 142 16.50 6.60 -17.50
N GLN A 143 16.40 7.64 -18.32
CA GLN A 143 17.48 8.14 -19.16
C GLN A 143 17.90 9.56 -18.75
N PRO A 144 19.15 9.96 -19.00
CA PRO A 144 19.56 11.34 -18.83
C PRO A 144 18.70 12.29 -19.70
N GLY A 145 18.05 13.24 -19.06
CA GLY A 145 17.14 14.18 -19.70
C GLY A 145 15.65 13.93 -19.43
N ASP A 146 15.33 12.80 -18.80
CA ASP A 146 13.95 12.55 -18.34
C ASP A 146 13.58 13.45 -17.15
N ASP A 147 12.33 13.88 -17.12
CA ASP A 147 11.80 14.68 -16.02
C ASP A 147 11.37 13.76 -14.86
N LEU A 148 11.84 14.09 -13.66
CA LEU A 148 11.39 13.44 -12.42
C LEU A 148 10.18 14.19 -11.86
N VAL A 149 9.00 13.60 -11.95
CA VAL A 149 7.75 14.20 -11.51
C VAL A 149 7.31 13.58 -10.18
N MET A 150 6.95 14.43 -9.22
CA MET A 150 6.36 14.02 -7.95
C MET A 150 4.99 14.70 -7.80
N THR A 151 3.97 13.93 -7.49
CA THR A 151 2.65 14.47 -7.14
C THR A 151 2.59 14.78 -5.65
N LYS A 152 1.90 15.89 -5.29
CA LYS A 152 1.75 16.36 -3.91
C LYS A 152 3.13 16.64 -3.25
N TRP A 153 3.36 16.18 -2.03
CA TRP A 153 4.51 16.51 -1.19
C TRP A 153 5.29 15.25 -0.78
N ALA A 154 6.60 15.33 -0.78
CA ALA A 154 7.44 14.26 -0.26
C ALA A 154 7.18 14.04 1.24
N GLY A 155 7.14 12.75 1.64
CA GLY A 155 6.97 12.37 3.05
C GLY A 155 5.57 12.54 3.61
N LEU A 156 4.54 12.66 2.75
CA LEU A 156 3.13 12.84 3.13
C LEU A 156 2.65 11.79 4.11
N GLU A 157 2.84 10.51 3.80
CA GLU A 157 2.43 9.38 4.63
C GLU A 157 3.09 9.46 6.02
N GLY A 158 4.42 9.51 6.08
CA GLY A 158 5.15 9.59 7.35
C GLY A 158 4.78 10.81 8.17
N THR A 159 4.56 11.96 7.53
CA THR A 159 4.16 13.21 8.19
C THR A 159 2.76 13.07 8.81
N SER A 160 1.80 12.51 8.08
CA SER A 160 0.43 12.31 8.59
C SER A 160 0.39 11.31 9.74
N ILE A 161 1.16 10.23 9.67
CA ILE A 161 1.29 9.25 10.77
C ILE A 161 1.86 9.92 12.01
N ILE A 162 2.96 10.67 11.89
CA ILE A 162 3.59 11.36 13.00
C ILE A 162 2.64 12.42 13.59
N ALA A 163 1.93 13.18 12.77
CA ALA A 163 0.98 14.19 13.22
C ALA A 163 -0.13 13.58 14.10
N GLU A 164 -0.59 12.38 13.80
CA GLU A 164 -1.58 11.69 14.62
C GLU A 164 -0.99 10.99 15.85
N GLU A 165 0.05 10.17 15.65
CA GLU A 165 0.64 9.34 16.70
C GLU A 165 1.34 10.16 17.79
N LYS A 166 1.89 11.32 17.42
CA LYS A 166 2.65 12.21 18.30
C LYS A 166 1.94 13.54 18.56
N ARG A 167 0.63 13.61 18.37
CA ARG A 167 -0.15 14.85 18.47
C ARG A 167 0.13 15.61 19.78
N GLU A 168 0.06 14.95 20.92
CA GLU A 168 0.28 15.59 22.22
C GLU A 168 1.69 16.17 22.37
N GLU A 169 2.71 15.46 21.88
CA GLU A 169 4.09 15.94 21.89
C GLU A 169 4.27 17.13 20.94
N LEU A 170 3.68 17.07 19.75
CA LEU A 170 3.77 18.12 18.75
C LEU A 170 3.07 19.40 19.19
N LEU A 171 1.94 19.33 19.89
CA LEU A 171 1.22 20.48 20.44
C LEU A 171 2.08 21.34 21.37
N THR A 172 3.14 20.79 21.95
CA THR A 172 4.09 21.55 22.78
C THR A 172 5.07 22.41 21.97
N ARG A 173 5.18 22.18 20.66
CA ARG A 173 6.21 22.78 19.79
C ARG A 173 5.67 23.44 18.53
N ILE A 174 4.51 23.02 18.08
CA ILE A 174 3.94 23.41 16.76
C ILE A 174 2.47 23.83 16.96
N PRO A 175 2.00 24.87 16.25
CA PRO A 175 0.59 25.27 16.28
C PRO A 175 -0.35 24.12 15.85
N GLU A 176 -1.47 23.99 16.56
CA GLU A 176 -2.44 22.92 16.32
C GLU A 176 -2.93 22.85 14.87
N GLN A 177 -3.16 24.00 14.25
CA GLN A 177 -3.61 24.08 12.84
C GLN A 177 -2.64 23.41 11.87
N LEU A 178 -1.32 23.44 12.12
CA LEU A 178 -0.33 22.76 11.28
C LEU A 178 -0.36 21.24 11.49
N ILE A 179 -0.63 20.80 12.71
CA ILE A 179 -0.77 19.37 13.03
C ILE A 179 -2.03 18.82 12.37
N ASP A 180 -3.15 19.55 12.45
CA ASP A 180 -4.41 19.18 11.81
C ASP A 180 -4.26 19.11 10.30
N ALA A 181 -3.61 20.11 9.70
CA ALA A 181 -3.32 20.10 8.26
C ALA A 181 -2.45 18.91 7.86
N ALA A 182 -1.44 18.56 8.65
CA ALA A 182 -0.58 17.42 8.38
C ALA A 182 -1.31 16.07 8.55
N ALA A 183 -2.22 15.97 9.52
CA ALA A 183 -3.05 14.77 9.70
C ALA A 183 -4.04 14.59 8.55
N ALA A 184 -4.68 15.68 8.09
CA ALA A 184 -5.61 15.69 6.98
C ALA A 184 -4.97 15.42 5.59
N MET A 185 -3.66 15.37 5.49
CA MET A 185 -2.97 15.05 4.24
C MET A 185 -3.23 13.61 3.72
N ARG A 186 -3.87 12.76 4.53
CA ARG A 186 -4.30 11.41 4.13
C ARG A 186 -5.54 11.42 3.22
N GLU A 187 -6.35 12.44 3.33
CA GLU A 187 -7.58 12.62 2.56
C GLU A 187 -7.27 13.28 1.19
#